data_8c19f70c0bcf01698b91bc548275d854
#
_entry.id   8c19f70c0bcf01698b91bc548275d854
#
_cell.length_a   1.000
_cell.length_b   1.000
_cell.length_c   1.000
_cell.angle_alpha   90.00
_cell.angle_beta   90.00
_cell.angle_gamma   90.00
#
_symmetry.space_group_name_H-M   'P 1'
#
loop_
_entity.id
_entity.type
_entity.pdbx_description
1 polymer ?
#
loop_
_entity_poly.entity_id
_entity_poly.type
_entity_poly.pdbx_seq_one_letter_code
_entity_poly.pdbx_strand_id
1 'polypeptide(L)'
;AVGKDTQYEWATPNKKPEQLDAERAMQSFAGADFWMADLGLEMLRWPNQNVIERKLRRGELCSVLVSRPAKVTEGGYSKVVSWVDEDSMGIVRAELFDAQGKLLKIFEPKAFKKIDGQWHLKEMEMRNDQTGSRTAIVFELKLDPKR
;
A
#
# COMPACT_ATOMS: atom_id res chain seq x y z
N ALA A 1 -4.12 -19.11 5.28
CA ALA A 1 -5.12 -18.73 6.26
C ALA A 1 -5.66 -17.33 5.94
N VAL A 2 -6.94 -17.25 5.88
CA VAL A 2 -7.59 -15.95 5.74
C VAL A 2 -7.39 -15.21 7.06
N GLY A 3 -6.59 -14.16 7.07
CA GLY A 3 -6.43 -13.34 8.24
C GLY A 3 -7.73 -12.61 8.59
N LYS A 4 -7.81 -12.05 9.80
CA LYS A 4 -8.89 -11.16 10.18
C LYS A 4 -8.87 -9.93 9.27
N ASP A 5 -10.05 -9.41 8.98
CA ASP A 5 -10.16 -8.15 8.24
C ASP A 5 -9.36 -7.04 8.93
N THR A 6 -8.70 -6.22 8.14
CA THR A 6 -7.98 -5.07 8.66
C THR A 6 -8.98 -4.07 9.22
N GLN A 7 -8.75 -3.64 10.45
CA GLN A 7 -9.56 -2.62 11.09
C GLN A 7 -8.72 -1.35 11.23
N TYR A 8 -9.32 -0.21 10.96
CA TYR A 8 -8.69 1.08 11.05
C TYR A 8 -9.33 1.91 12.14
N GLU A 9 -8.49 2.60 12.89
CA GLU A 9 -8.94 3.53 13.92
C GLU A 9 -8.40 4.92 13.62
N TRP A 10 -9.26 5.91 13.75
CA TRP A 10 -8.87 7.31 13.67
C TRP A 10 -8.80 7.90 15.06
N ALA A 11 -7.67 8.50 15.39
CA ALA A 11 -7.49 9.16 16.68
C ALA A 11 -6.92 10.56 16.48
N THR A 12 -7.45 11.51 17.24
CA THR A 12 -6.88 12.84 17.39
C THR A 12 -6.36 13.01 18.82
N PRO A 13 -5.41 13.93 19.07
CA PRO A 13 -4.74 14.02 20.38
C PRO A 13 -5.65 14.10 21.60
N ASN A 14 -6.87 14.60 21.46
CA ASN A 14 -7.80 14.82 22.56
C ASN A 14 -9.12 14.07 22.44
N LYS A 15 -9.20 13.06 21.57
CA LYS A 15 -10.42 12.27 21.37
C LYS A 15 -10.12 10.79 21.42
N LYS A 16 -11.14 10.00 21.77
CA LYS A 16 -11.03 8.54 21.72
C LYS A 16 -10.85 8.07 20.26
N PRO A 17 -10.07 7.01 20.03
CA PRO A 17 -9.99 6.40 18.71
C PRO A 17 -11.37 5.98 18.21
N GLU A 18 -11.65 6.25 16.93
CA GLU A 18 -12.86 5.81 16.24
C GLU A 18 -12.51 4.75 15.23
N GLN A 19 -13.27 3.67 15.21
CA GLN A 19 -13.11 2.64 14.20
C GLN A 19 -13.69 3.12 12.87
N LEU A 20 -12.93 2.96 11.78
CA LEU A 20 -13.37 3.30 10.43
C LEU A 20 -13.96 2.07 9.76
N ASP A 21 -15.09 2.26 9.05
CA ASP A 21 -15.66 1.23 8.19
C ASP A 21 -14.89 1.11 6.86
N ALA A 22 -15.22 0.11 6.04
CA ALA A 22 -14.54 -0.15 4.78
C ALA A 22 -14.63 1.02 3.79
N GLU A 23 -15.75 1.75 3.78
CA GLU A 23 -15.95 2.89 2.89
C GLU A 23 -15.05 4.06 3.27
N ARG A 24 -14.95 4.36 4.57
CA ARG A 24 -14.08 5.42 5.09
C ARG A 24 -12.59 5.07 4.95
N ALA A 25 -12.24 3.78 4.98
CA ALA A 25 -10.88 3.33 4.75
C ALA A 25 -10.41 3.61 3.31
N MET A 26 -11.34 3.74 2.36
CA MET A 26 -11.06 4.08 0.97
C MET A 26 -11.11 5.58 0.69
N GLN A 27 -10.92 6.40 1.72
CA GLN A 27 -10.86 7.85 1.60
C GLN A 27 -9.45 8.37 1.88
N SER A 28 -9.16 9.53 1.31
CA SER A 28 -7.89 10.20 1.49
C SER A 28 -7.57 10.44 2.96
N PHE A 29 -6.36 10.08 3.35
CA PHE A 29 -5.83 10.38 4.67
C PHE A 29 -5.24 11.79 4.67
N ALA A 30 -5.83 12.69 5.49
CA ALA A 30 -5.37 14.08 5.64
C ALA A 30 -5.18 14.84 4.30
N GLY A 31 -6.02 14.55 3.30
CA GLY A 31 -5.92 15.17 1.97
C GLY A 31 -4.80 14.62 1.09
N ALA A 32 -4.08 13.61 1.54
CA ALA A 32 -2.99 12.99 0.80
C ALA A 32 -3.48 12.00 -0.27
N ASP A 33 -2.57 11.56 -1.14
CA ASP A 33 -2.86 10.51 -2.14
C ASP A 33 -2.98 9.12 -1.51
N PHE A 34 -2.50 8.95 -0.28
CA PHE A 34 -2.67 7.71 0.47
C PHE A 34 -4.04 7.63 1.12
N TRP A 35 -4.68 6.47 1.00
CA TRP A 35 -5.87 6.13 1.74
C TRP A 35 -5.49 5.27 2.96
N MET A 36 -6.39 5.15 3.91
CA MET A 36 -6.15 4.27 5.08
C MET A 36 -5.90 2.82 4.65
N ALA A 37 -6.63 2.36 3.64
CA ALA A 37 -6.44 1.02 3.06
C ALA A 37 -5.03 0.83 2.48
N ASP A 38 -4.46 1.87 1.88
CA ASP A 38 -3.09 1.82 1.33
C ASP A 38 -2.06 1.63 2.46
N LEU A 39 -2.21 2.37 3.55
CA LEU A 39 -1.30 2.29 4.69
C LEU A 39 -1.36 0.93 5.39
N GLY A 40 -2.52 0.29 5.39
CA GLY A 40 -2.70 -1.05 5.96
C GLY A 40 -2.38 -2.19 5.00
N LEU A 41 -1.97 -1.90 3.76
CA LEU A 41 -1.74 -2.90 2.71
C LEU A 41 -2.91 -3.87 2.58
N GLU A 42 -4.12 -3.35 2.66
CA GLU A 42 -5.35 -4.14 2.68
C GLU A 42 -5.48 -5.07 1.48
N MET A 43 -5.01 -4.62 0.31
CA MET A 43 -5.07 -5.38 -0.92
C MET A 43 -4.42 -6.77 -0.81
N LEU A 44 -3.43 -6.94 0.05
CA LEU A 44 -2.76 -8.23 0.24
C LEU A 44 -3.61 -9.25 1.01
N ARG A 45 -4.73 -8.80 1.59
CA ARG A 45 -5.66 -9.65 2.35
C ARG A 45 -6.96 -9.92 1.60
N TRP A 46 -7.12 -9.37 0.41
CA TRP A 46 -8.31 -9.62 -0.40
C TRP A 46 -8.38 -11.09 -0.83
N PRO A 47 -9.61 -11.64 -1.00
CA PRO A 47 -9.77 -13.07 -1.25
C PRO A 47 -9.27 -13.54 -2.60
N ASN A 48 -9.23 -12.66 -3.60
CA ASN A 48 -8.85 -13.02 -4.97
C ASN A 48 -7.42 -12.55 -5.24
N GLN A 49 -6.48 -13.49 -5.21
CA GLN A 49 -5.06 -13.23 -5.44
C GLN A 49 -4.57 -14.13 -6.58
N ASN A 50 -3.99 -13.53 -7.63
CA ASN A 50 -3.47 -14.28 -8.76
C ASN A 50 -2.10 -13.76 -9.18
N VAL A 51 -1.11 -14.66 -9.24
CA VAL A 51 0.18 -14.34 -9.86
C VAL A 51 0.01 -14.56 -11.37
N ILE A 52 0.15 -13.50 -12.14
CA ILE A 52 -0.09 -13.52 -13.60
C ILE A 52 1.17 -13.68 -14.42
N GLU A 53 2.33 -13.25 -13.90
CA GLU A 53 3.61 -13.40 -14.57
C GLU A 53 4.79 -13.24 -13.62
N ARG A 54 5.98 -13.58 -14.08
CA ARG A 54 7.24 -13.27 -13.42
C ARG A 54 8.03 -12.36 -14.36
N LYS A 55 8.58 -11.28 -13.85
CA LYS A 55 9.18 -10.24 -14.67
C LYS A 55 10.35 -9.58 -13.97
N LEU A 56 11.41 -9.28 -14.71
CA LEU A 56 12.51 -8.47 -14.20
C LEU A 56 12.08 -7.00 -14.13
N ARG A 57 12.32 -6.41 -12.99
CA ARG A 57 12.12 -4.98 -12.78
C ARG A 57 13.29 -4.40 -11.98
N ARG A 58 13.98 -3.42 -12.58
CA ARG A 58 15.18 -2.80 -11.98
C ARG A 58 16.23 -3.83 -11.55
N GLY A 59 16.38 -4.90 -12.34
CA GLY A 59 17.33 -5.97 -12.06
C GLY A 59 16.86 -7.03 -11.07
N GLU A 60 15.67 -6.88 -10.49
CA GLU A 60 15.08 -7.82 -9.53
C GLU A 60 14.00 -8.66 -10.19
N LEU A 61 14.00 -9.96 -9.91
CA LEU A 61 12.93 -10.84 -10.37
C LEU A 61 11.70 -10.65 -9.49
N CYS A 62 10.61 -10.24 -10.11
CA CYS A 62 9.36 -9.96 -9.45
C CYS A 62 8.25 -10.89 -9.90
N SER A 63 7.41 -11.30 -8.94
CA SER A 63 6.10 -11.87 -9.24
C SER A 63 5.11 -10.73 -9.39
N VAL A 64 4.33 -10.75 -10.47
CA VAL A 64 3.26 -9.77 -10.68
C VAL A 64 1.96 -10.36 -10.14
N LEU A 65 1.49 -9.76 -9.06
CA LEU A 65 0.32 -10.22 -8.32
C LEU A 65 -0.86 -9.31 -8.60
N VAL A 66 -2.00 -9.87 -8.99
CA VAL A 66 -3.26 -9.15 -9.12
C VAL A 66 -4.15 -9.48 -7.94
N SER A 67 -4.51 -8.47 -7.18
CA SER A 67 -5.38 -8.56 -6.01
C SER A 67 -6.73 -7.93 -6.32
N ARG A 68 -7.83 -8.63 -6.03
CA ARG A 68 -9.19 -8.14 -6.22
C ARG A 68 -9.98 -8.29 -4.93
N PRO A 69 -10.76 -7.26 -4.53
CA PRO A 69 -11.63 -7.38 -3.36
C PRO A 69 -12.80 -8.34 -3.64
N ALA A 70 -13.43 -8.83 -2.58
CA ALA A 70 -14.66 -9.63 -2.70
C ALA A 70 -15.78 -8.83 -3.36
N LYS A 71 -15.84 -7.53 -3.05
CA LYS A 71 -16.82 -6.59 -3.58
C LYS A 71 -16.16 -5.22 -3.76
N VAL A 72 -16.37 -4.62 -4.93
CA VAL A 72 -15.91 -3.25 -5.17
C VAL A 72 -16.85 -2.28 -4.46
N THR A 73 -16.30 -1.51 -3.50
CA THR A 73 -17.06 -0.46 -2.82
C THR A 73 -17.13 0.79 -3.69
N GLU A 74 -18.17 1.60 -3.51
CA GLU A 74 -18.28 2.87 -4.22
C GLU A 74 -17.06 3.75 -3.89
N GLY A 75 -16.40 4.25 -4.92
CA GLY A 75 -15.18 5.04 -4.78
C GLY A 75 -13.93 4.24 -4.37
N GLY A 76 -14.04 2.93 -4.19
CA GLY A 76 -12.92 2.07 -3.81
C GLY A 76 -12.13 1.53 -5.00
N TYR A 77 -11.17 0.66 -4.69
CA TYR A 77 -10.37 0.00 -5.74
C TYR A 77 -11.09 -1.22 -6.31
N SER A 78 -10.97 -1.40 -7.63
CA SER A 78 -11.44 -2.62 -8.31
C SER A 78 -10.38 -3.72 -8.34
N LYS A 79 -9.11 -3.32 -8.43
CA LYS A 79 -7.97 -4.23 -8.38
C LYS A 79 -6.69 -3.48 -8.04
N VAL A 80 -5.70 -4.20 -7.57
CA VAL A 80 -4.33 -3.71 -7.40
C VAL A 80 -3.38 -4.70 -8.06
N VAL A 81 -2.46 -4.18 -8.87
CA VAL A 81 -1.39 -4.98 -9.49
C VAL A 81 -0.09 -4.64 -8.78
N SER A 82 0.52 -5.63 -8.13
CA SER A 82 1.74 -5.44 -7.34
C SER A 82 2.91 -6.22 -7.95
N TRP A 83 4.06 -5.58 -8.04
CA TRP A 83 5.33 -6.24 -8.36
C TRP A 83 6.01 -6.56 -7.04
N VAL A 84 6.11 -7.84 -6.73
CA VAL A 84 6.69 -8.34 -5.47
C VAL A 84 8.04 -8.97 -5.78
N ASP A 85 9.09 -8.41 -5.20
CA ASP A 85 10.44 -8.96 -5.30
C ASP A 85 10.47 -10.34 -4.63
N GLU A 86 10.89 -11.37 -5.40
CA GLU A 86 10.87 -12.75 -4.92
C GLU A 86 11.89 -13.01 -3.80
N ASP A 87 12.97 -12.24 -3.73
CA ASP A 87 13.99 -12.42 -2.69
C ASP A 87 13.58 -11.78 -1.37
N SER A 88 13.17 -10.52 -1.40
CA SER A 88 12.81 -9.78 -0.18
C SER A 88 11.35 -9.91 0.21
N MET A 89 10.49 -10.33 -0.73
CA MET A 89 9.04 -10.33 -0.61
C MET A 89 8.44 -8.92 -0.45
N GLY A 90 9.24 -7.90 -0.74
CA GLY A 90 8.80 -6.51 -0.70
C GLY A 90 8.11 -6.07 -1.99
N ILE A 91 7.17 -5.15 -1.87
CA ILE A 91 6.51 -4.53 -3.03
C ILE A 91 7.43 -3.45 -3.58
N VAL A 92 7.83 -3.59 -4.84
CA VAL A 92 8.70 -2.61 -5.54
C VAL A 92 7.90 -1.66 -6.42
N ARG A 93 6.65 -1.96 -6.69
CA ARG A 93 5.70 -1.10 -7.39
C ARG A 93 4.29 -1.64 -7.19
N ALA A 94 3.31 -0.77 -7.12
CA ALA A 94 1.92 -1.17 -7.23
C ALA A 94 1.14 -0.18 -8.09
N GLU A 95 0.21 -0.70 -8.87
CA GLU A 95 -0.74 0.07 -9.67
C GLU A 95 -2.13 -0.20 -9.12
N LEU A 96 -2.82 0.87 -8.72
CA LEU A 96 -4.11 0.78 -8.05
C LEU A 96 -5.17 1.37 -8.98
N PHE A 97 -6.21 0.57 -9.26
CA PHE A 97 -7.25 0.89 -10.22
C PHE A 97 -8.54 1.29 -9.52
N ASP A 98 -9.23 2.30 -10.06
CA ASP A 98 -10.48 2.78 -9.50
C ASP A 98 -11.63 1.79 -9.71
N ALA A 99 -12.81 2.12 -9.18
CA ALA A 99 -14.00 1.28 -9.28
C ALA A 99 -14.46 1.01 -10.74
N GLN A 100 -14.06 1.88 -11.66
CA GLN A 100 -14.34 1.74 -13.09
C GLN A 100 -13.24 1.01 -13.86
N GLY A 101 -12.19 0.56 -13.17
CA GLY A 101 -11.09 -0.18 -13.77
C GLY A 101 -10.02 0.68 -14.44
N LYS A 102 -10.02 1.99 -14.19
CA LYS A 102 -8.98 2.90 -14.69
C LYS A 102 -7.86 3.04 -13.69
N LEU A 103 -6.62 3.19 -14.19
CA LEU A 103 -5.47 3.44 -13.34
C LEU A 103 -5.69 4.74 -12.54
N LEU A 104 -5.65 4.63 -11.23
CA LEU A 104 -5.85 5.75 -10.32
C LEU A 104 -4.56 6.18 -9.67
N LYS A 105 -3.81 5.24 -9.10
CA LYS A 105 -2.60 5.55 -8.35
C LYS A 105 -1.45 4.61 -8.69
N ILE A 106 -0.24 5.12 -8.49
CA ILE A 106 0.99 4.34 -8.60
C ILE A 106 1.77 4.52 -7.31
N PHE A 107 2.09 3.40 -6.67
CA PHE A 107 2.93 3.34 -5.48
C PHE A 107 4.34 2.89 -5.86
N GLU A 108 5.35 3.59 -5.33
CA GLU A 108 6.74 3.19 -5.47
C GLU A 108 7.54 3.51 -4.20
N PRO A 109 8.33 2.56 -3.68
CA PRO A 109 9.36 2.89 -2.70
C PRO A 109 10.42 3.76 -3.37
N LYS A 110 10.95 4.76 -2.66
CA LYS A 110 11.93 5.70 -3.20
C LYS A 110 13.29 5.59 -2.55
N ALA A 111 13.36 5.28 -1.26
CA ALA A 111 14.62 5.20 -0.55
C ALA A 111 14.57 4.12 0.53
N PHE A 112 15.72 3.50 0.74
CA PHE A 112 15.93 2.51 1.80
C PHE A 112 17.11 2.94 2.63
N LYS A 113 17.11 2.56 3.91
CA LYS A 113 18.23 2.79 4.81
C LYS A 113 18.66 1.48 5.46
N LYS A 114 19.97 1.25 5.50
CA LYS A 114 20.54 0.08 6.18
C LYS A 114 20.78 0.41 7.64
N ILE A 115 20.16 -0.38 8.53
CA ILE A 115 20.30 -0.25 9.99
C ILE A 115 20.62 -1.63 10.54
N ASP A 116 21.73 -1.75 11.28
CA ASP A 116 22.21 -3.02 11.86
C ASP A 116 22.27 -4.18 10.84
N GLY A 117 22.70 -3.87 9.62
CA GLY A 117 22.83 -4.86 8.55
C GLY A 117 21.52 -5.18 7.82
N GLN A 118 20.41 -4.60 8.21
CA GLN A 118 19.11 -4.82 7.59
C GLN A 118 18.62 -3.59 6.83
N TRP A 119 18.00 -3.82 5.67
CA TRP A 119 17.39 -2.76 4.86
C TRP A 119 16.01 -2.43 5.34
N HIS A 120 15.76 -1.15 5.56
CA HIS A 120 14.44 -0.62 5.96
C HIS A 120 13.96 0.38 4.93
N LEU A 121 12.65 0.39 4.67
CA LEU A 121 12.02 1.40 3.82
C LEU A 121 12.10 2.76 4.52
N LYS A 122 12.72 3.73 3.87
CA LYS A 122 12.87 5.09 4.39
C LYS A 122 11.88 6.06 3.78
N GLU A 123 11.57 5.90 2.50
CA GLU A 123 10.68 6.80 1.78
C GLU A 123 9.85 6.03 0.76
N MET A 124 8.58 6.35 0.68
CA MET A 124 7.67 5.85 -0.35
C MET A 124 6.84 6.98 -0.92
N GLU A 125 6.41 6.82 -2.16
CA GLU A 125 5.60 7.79 -2.88
C GLU A 125 4.33 7.15 -3.42
N MET A 126 3.24 7.88 -3.31
CA MET A 126 1.99 7.60 -4.01
C MET A 126 1.71 8.74 -4.97
N ARG A 127 1.54 8.41 -6.25
CA ARG A 127 1.17 9.37 -7.28
C ARG A 127 -0.25 9.07 -7.75
N ASN A 128 -1.08 10.11 -7.81
CA ASN A 128 -2.39 9.99 -8.45
C ASN A 128 -2.24 10.25 -9.94
N ASP A 129 -2.50 9.22 -10.75
CA ASP A 129 -2.30 9.28 -12.20
C ASP A 129 -3.39 10.10 -12.91
N GLN A 130 -4.54 10.29 -12.27
CA GLN A 130 -5.66 11.06 -12.84
C GLN A 130 -5.55 12.55 -12.55
N THR A 131 -5.02 12.95 -11.40
CA THR A 131 -4.88 14.34 -10.99
C THR A 131 -3.46 14.87 -11.13
N GLY A 132 -2.46 14.00 -11.19
CA GLY A 132 -1.05 14.36 -11.19
C GLY A 132 -0.48 14.71 -9.83
N SER A 133 -1.26 14.60 -8.76
CA SER A 133 -0.76 14.88 -7.40
C SER A 133 0.18 13.79 -6.91
N ARG A 134 1.07 14.15 -5.98
CA ARG A 134 2.04 13.22 -5.38
C ARG A 134 2.12 13.44 -3.88
N THR A 135 2.26 12.34 -3.16
CA THR A 135 2.48 12.35 -1.72
C THR A 135 3.65 11.44 -1.40
N ALA A 136 4.62 11.97 -0.68
CA ALA A 136 5.75 11.18 -0.17
C ALA A 136 5.58 10.98 1.33
N ILE A 137 5.91 9.78 1.80
CA ILE A 137 5.99 9.47 3.23
C ILE A 137 7.45 9.14 3.54
N VAL A 138 8.01 9.87 4.48
CA VAL A 138 9.37 9.66 4.95
C VAL A 138 9.30 9.14 6.38
N PHE A 139 9.94 8.00 6.62
CA PHE A 139 10.00 7.40 7.94
C PHE A 139 11.23 7.88 8.69
N GLU A 140 11.05 8.34 9.93
CA GLU A 140 12.14 8.57 10.84
C GLU A 140 12.58 7.24 11.44
N LEU A 141 13.69 6.70 10.95
CA LEU A 141 14.21 5.43 11.42
C LEU A 141 15.23 5.71 12.53
N LYS A 142 14.85 5.40 13.76
CA LYS A 142 15.70 5.56 14.94
C LYS A 142 16.20 4.21 15.42
N LEU A 143 17.45 4.16 15.85
CA LEU A 143 17.99 2.99 16.53
C LEU A 143 17.35 2.88 17.92
N ASP A 144 17.00 1.67 18.32
CA ASP A 144 16.56 1.41 19.69
C ASP A 144 17.77 1.52 20.62
N PRO A 145 17.79 2.48 21.57
CA PRO A 145 18.94 2.66 22.44
C PRO A 145 19.17 1.51 23.44
N LYS A 146 18.23 0.56 23.54
CA LYS A 146 18.31 -0.61 24.42
C LYS A 146 18.88 -1.86 23.74
N ARG A 147 19.28 -1.76 22.51
CA ARG A 147 19.90 -2.86 21.76
C ARG A 147 21.40 -2.74 21.71
#